data_e14e2e6b38ca175b2289ebfab6a55f13
#
_entry.id   e14e2e6b38ca175b2289ebfab6a55f13
#
_cell.length_a   1.000
_cell.length_b   1.000
_cell.length_c   1.000
_cell.angle_alpha   90.00
_cell.angle_beta   90.00
_cell.angle_gamma   90.00
#
_symmetry.space_group_name_H-M   'P 1'
#
loop_
_entity.id
_entity.type
_entity.pdbx_description
1 polymer ?
#
loop_
_entity_poly.entity_id
_entity_poly.type
_entity_poly.pdbx_seq_one_letter_code
_entity_poly.pdbx_strand_id
1 'polypeptide(L)'
;DVRRLEARVAVDDDEVIHALHHAGYRREGRLRQARVRENGWIDEYIYSRLATDEIYTRTGHTGMLDSVLPTKRVISHVLLRDDAGRVLMCETTYKPDWELPGGVVEPIESPHAGAVRECREELGTPLDIPGTPSLIDWMPPALGWSDAIEFIYDAGVAEPSLVKVMHPADSEISRLHWVEPQLIPDHVTALSARRIEAILSDCMPRATENGFPV
;
A
#
# COMPACT_ATOMS: atom_id res chain seq x y z
N ASP A 1 -18.85 30.57 -22.42
CA ASP A 1 -18.45 30.29 -21.04
C ASP A 1 -17.32 29.26 -21.01
N VAL A 2 -16.20 29.62 -20.39
CA VAL A 2 -15.09 28.69 -20.18
C VAL A 2 -15.38 27.87 -18.93
N ARG A 3 -15.50 26.55 -19.07
CA ARG A 3 -15.77 25.64 -17.94
C ARG A 3 -14.52 25.11 -17.28
N ARG A 4 -13.41 25.05 -18.00
CA ARG A 4 -12.16 24.44 -17.57
C ARG A 4 -10.97 25.18 -18.19
N LEU A 5 -9.97 25.47 -17.38
CA LEU A 5 -8.67 25.95 -17.78
C LEU A 5 -7.65 24.85 -17.52
N GLU A 6 -6.71 24.65 -18.42
CA GLU A 6 -5.62 23.70 -18.26
C GLU A 6 -4.29 24.38 -18.40
N ALA A 7 -3.30 23.88 -17.68
CA ALA A 7 -1.90 24.29 -17.80
C ALA A 7 -1.01 23.04 -17.75
N ARG A 8 0.07 23.07 -18.55
CA ARG A 8 1.15 22.08 -18.47
C ARG A 8 2.42 22.78 -18.09
N VAL A 9 3.12 22.21 -17.11
CA VAL A 9 4.34 22.81 -16.56
C VAL A 9 5.38 21.71 -16.37
N ALA A 10 6.64 22.02 -16.68
CA ALA A 10 7.74 21.11 -16.40
C ALA A 10 7.83 20.81 -14.90
N VAL A 11 8.14 19.55 -14.54
CA VAL A 11 8.14 19.10 -13.14
C VAL A 11 9.15 19.84 -12.25
N ASP A 12 10.12 20.54 -12.84
CA ASP A 12 11.18 21.32 -12.18
C ASP A 12 10.98 22.85 -12.28
N ASP A 13 9.82 23.30 -12.73
CA ASP A 13 9.48 24.73 -12.83
C ASP A 13 8.67 25.18 -11.60
N ASP A 14 9.40 25.29 -10.47
CA ASP A 14 8.79 25.59 -9.17
C ASP A 14 8.06 26.94 -9.16
N GLU A 15 8.54 27.94 -9.93
CA GLU A 15 7.91 29.27 -9.98
C GLU A 15 6.50 29.19 -10.59
N VAL A 16 6.38 28.54 -11.73
CA VAL A 16 5.07 28.37 -12.40
C VAL A 16 4.18 27.43 -11.59
N ILE A 17 4.72 26.38 -10.99
CA ILE A 17 3.97 25.47 -10.10
C ILE A 17 3.37 26.25 -8.92
N HIS A 18 4.15 27.07 -8.24
CA HIS A 18 3.65 27.91 -7.15
C HIS A 18 2.56 28.90 -7.63
N ALA A 19 2.76 29.54 -8.78
CA ALA A 19 1.75 30.43 -9.35
C ALA A 19 0.42 29.73 -9.64
N LEU A 20 0.47 28.50 -10.16
CA LEU A 20 -0.73 27.68 -10.40
C LEU A 20 -1.44 27.31 -9.10
N HIS A 21 -0.70 26.93 -8.05
CA HIS A 21 -1.29 26.65 -6.74
C HIS A 21 -1.98 27.88 -6.16
N HIS A 22 -1.35 29.05 -6.20
CA HIS A 22 -1.96 30.30 -5.75
C HIS A 22 -3.19 30.69 -6.56
N ALA A 23 -3.23 30.36 -7.84
CA ALA A 23 -4.39 30.57 -8.71
C ALA A 23 -5.49 29.49 -8.54
N GLY A 24 -5.32 28.53 -7.61
CA GLY A 24 -6.30 27.50 -7.28
C GLY A 24 -6.38 26.36 -8.28
N TYR A 25 -5.34 26.17 -9.11
CA TYR A 25 -5.26 25.00 -9.98
C TYR A 25 -4.93 23.75 -9.16
N ARG A 26 -5.54 22.61 -9.54
CA ARG A 26 -5.28 21.28 -8.98
C ARG A 26 -4.43 20.48 -9.93
N ARG A 27 -3.47 19.72 -9.42
CA ARG A 27 -2.69 18.78 -10.21
C ARG A 27 -3.52 17.53 -10.48
N GLU A 28 -3.65 17.13 -11.75
CA GLU A 28 -4.42 15.96 -12.15
C GLU A 28 -3.54 14.80 -12.62
N GLY A 29 -2.27 15.05 -12.91
CA GLY A 29 -1.39 13.99 -13.33
C GLY A 29 0.01 14.43 -13.70
N ARG A 30 0.84 13.44 -14.09
CA ARG A 30 2.19 13.59 -14.60
C ARG A 30 2.30 12.92 -15.95
N LEU A 31 2.72 13.68 -16.94
CA LEU A 31 2.99 13.22 -18.29
C LEU A 31 4.48 12.91 -18.40
N ARG A 32 4.82 11.65 -18.61
CA ARG A 32 6.22 11.22 -18.71
C ARG A 32 6.79 11.64 -20.04
N GLN A 33 8.03 12.20 -20.03
CA GLN A 33 8.78 12.60 -21.23
C GLN A 33 7.97 13.47 -22.20
N ALA A 34 7.22 14.44 -21.66
CA ALA A 34 6.26 15.24 -22.42
C ALA A 34 6.88 16.49 -23.08
N ARG A 35 8.03 16.93 -22.61
CA ARG A 35 8.73 18.11 -23.15
C ARG A 35 10.17 17.81 -23.50
N VAL A 36 10.63 18.33 -24.64
CA VAL A 36 12.05 18.29 -25.05
C VAL A 36 12.79 19.47 -24.44
N ARG A 37 13.99 19.22 -23.92
CA ARG A 37 14.99 20.21 -23.52
C ARG A 37 16.34 19.89 -24.18
N GLU A 38 17.32 20.78 -24.06
CA GLU A 38 18.67 20.57 -24.62
C GLU A 38 19.33 19.28 -24.12
N ASN A 39 19.07 18.90 -22.87
CA ASN A 39 19.64 17.73 -22.20
C ASN A 39 18.75 16.48 -22.25
N GLY A 40 17.68 16.47 -23.08
CA GLY A 40 16.79 15.31 -23.22
C GLY A 40 15.32 15.62 -22.92
N TRP A 41 14.60 14.57 -22.55
CA TRP A 41 13.17 14.66 -22.25
C TRP A 41 12.92 14.91 -20.78
N ILE A 42 11.94 15.76 -20.48
CA ILE A 42 11.47 16.03 -19.11
C ILE A 42 9.97 15.76 -19.02
N ASP A 43 9.52 15.38 -17.83
CA ASP A 43 8.12 15.19 -17.53
C ASP A 43 7.41 16.54 -17.33
N GLU A 44 6.10 16.54 -17.54
CA GLU A 44 5.23 17.66 -17.23
C GLU A 44 4.14 17.27 -16.26
N TYR A 45 3.78 18.18 -15.37
CA TYR A 45 2.50 18.10 -14.66
C TYR A 45 1.40 18.72 -15.49
N ILE A 46 0.22 18.10 -15.45
CA ILE A 46 -1.03 18.68 -15.93
C ILE A 46 -1.82 19.22 -14.75
N TYR A 47 -2.22 20.45 -14.85
CA TYR A 47 -3.03 21.17 -13.89
C TYR A 47 -4.34 21.61 -14.52
N SER A 48 -5.40 21.65 -13.74
CA SER A 48 -6.66 22.24 -14.18
C SER A 48 -7.30 23.10 -13.11
N ARG A 49 -8.19 23.97 -13.57
CA ARG A 49 -9.09 24.76 -12.74
C ARG A 49 -10.45 24.81 -13.42
N LEU A 50 -11.49 24.45 -12.68
CA LEU A 50 -12.86 24.49 -13.13
C LEU A 50 -13.52 25.82 -12.78
N ALA A 51 -14.51 26.24 -13.58
CA ALA A 51 -15.31 27.42 -13.26
C ALA A 51 -16.10 27.30 -11.93
N THR A 52 -16.31 26.07 -11.46
CA THR A 52 -17.00 25.74 -10.21
C THR A 52 -16.05 25.57 -9.04
N ASP A 53 -14.72 25.70 -9.22
CA ASP A 53 -13.78 25.57 -8.11
C ASP A 53 -13.84 26.79 -7.19
N GLU A 54 -14.05 26.54 -5.92
CA GLU A 54 -14.08 27.54 -4.86
C GLU A 54 -12.68 27.86 -4.35
N ILE A 55 -12.00 28.83 -4.96
CA ILE A 55 -10.55 29.02 -4.75
C ILE A 55 -10.19 29.55 -3.36
N TYR A 56 -10.98 30.52 -2.85
CA TYR A 56 -10.66 31.24 -1.59
C TYR A 56 -11.44 30.70 -0.38
N THR A 57 -11.97 29.49 -0.50
CA THR A 57 -12.64 28.78 0.59
C THR A 57 -11.75 27.71 1.19
N ARG A 58 -12.12 27.22 2.39
CA ARG A 58 -11.43 26.07 3.01
C ARG A 58 -11.47 24.85 2.11
N THR A 59 -12.60 24.56 1.50
CA THR A 59 -12.78 23.42 0.57
C THR A 59 -11.87 23.53 -0.65
N GLY A 60 -11.80 24.72 -1.26
CA GLY A 60 -10.93 24.96 -2.42
C GLY A 60 -9.46 24.80 -2.08
N HIS A 61 -9.02 25.34 -0.93
CA HIS A 61 -7.65 25.21 -0.46
C HIS A 61 -7.28 23.76 -0.16
N THR A 62 -8.17 23.02 0.55
CA THR A 62 -7.96 21.58 0.82
C THR A 62 -7.87 20.78 -0.47
N GLY A 63 -8.76 20.99 -1.45
CA GLY A 63 -8.72 20.27 -2.71
C GLY A 63 -7.47 20.55 -3.55
N MET A 64 -6.93 21.78 -3.51
CA MET A 64 -5.65 22.08 -4.13
C MET A 64 -4.50 21.35 -3.42
N LEU A 65 -4.40 21.44 -2.09
CA LEU A 65 -3.36 20.75 -1.31
C LEU A 65 -3.41 19.25 -1.51
N ASP A 66 -4.59 18.63 -1.42
CA ASP A 66 -4.78 17.20 -1.60
C ASP A 66 -4.26 16.71 -2.96
N SER A 67 -4.43 17.53 -4.00
CA SER A 67 -3.94 17.21 -5.36
C SER A 67 -2.42 17.20 -5.51
N VAL A 68 -1.67 17.83 -4.60
CA VAL A 68 -0.20 17.99 -4.70
C VAL A 68 0.58 17.33 -3.58
N LEU A 69 -0.06 17.02 -2.46
CA LEU A 69 0.59 16.31 -1.37
C LEU A 69 1.03 14.91 -1.81
N PRO A 70 2.17 14.42 -1.29
CA PRO A 70 2.62 13.06 -1.60
C PRO A 70 1.64 12.03 -1.03
N THR A 71 1.31 11.03 -1.84
CA THR A 71 0.52 9.87 -1.44
C THR A 71 1.43 8.66 -1.24
N LYS A 72 1.01 7.76 -0.35
CA LYS A 72 1.69 6.49 -0.10
C LYS A 72 0.75 5.35 -0.49
N ARG A 73 1.29 4.26 -1.03
CA ARG A 73 0.53 3.02 -1.12
C ARG A 73 0.32 2.50 0.31
N VAL A 74 -0.86 2.00 0.58
CA VAL A 74 -1.17 1.33 1.86
C VAL A 74 -1.40 -0.14 1.57
N ILE A 75 -0.78 -0.99 2.38
CA ILE A 75 -0.84 -2.45 2.26
C ILE A 75 -1.24 -2.99 3.62
N SER A 76 -2.02 -4.06 3.65
CA SER A 76 -2.40 -4.74 4.88
C SER A 76 -2.30 -6.24 4.74
N HIS A 77 -1.59 -6.88 5.67
CA HIS A 77 -1.45 -8.33 5.74
C HIS A 77 -1.86 -8.88 7.11
N VAL A 78 -2.10 -10.17 7.16
CA VAL A 78 -2.50 -10.89 8.37
C VAL A 78 -1.54 -12.03 8.64
N LEU A 79 -0.96 -12.05 9.84
CA LEU A 79 -0.21 -13.19 10.33
C LEU A 79 -1.18 -14.11 11.10
N LEU A 80 -1.31 -15.33 10.64
CA LEU A 80 -2.14 -16.37 11.26
C LEU A 80 -1.28 -17.59 11.51
N ARG A 81 -1.42 -18.19 12.69
CA ARG A 81 -0.70 -19.41 13.08
C ARG A 81 -1.67 -20.57 13.24
N ASP A 82 -1.19 -21.79 13.07
CA ASP A 82 -1.91 -22.98 13.50
C ASP A 82 -1.53 -23.37 14.94
N ASP A 83 -2.10 -24.47 15.44
CA ASP A 83 -1.86 -25.00 16.79
C ASP A 83 -0.43 -25.52 16.99
N ALA A 84 0.31 -25.82 15.92
CA ALA A 84 1.73 -26.15 15.94
C ALA A 84 2.66 -24.92 15.89
N GLY A 85 2.10 -23.69 15.75
CA GLY A 85 2.84 -22.44 15.65
C GLY A 85 3.36 -22.15 14.24
N ARG A 86 2.95 -22.90 13.22
CA ARG A 86 3.30 -22.66 11.83
C ARG A 86 2.50 -21.46 11.31
N VAL A 87 3.09 -20.65 10.44
CA VAL A 87 2.49 -19.47 9.85
C VAL A 87 1.84 -19.79 8.52
N LEU A 88 0.63 -19.25 8.29
CA LEU A 88 -0.06 -19.36 7.02
C LEU A 88 0.61 -18.46 5.99
N MET A 89 1.01 -19.06 4.86
CA MET A 89 1.60 -18.38 3.73
C MET A 89 0.81 -18.66 2.46
N CYS A 90 0.63 -17.65 1.62
CA CYS A 90 0.01 -17.72 0.31
C CYS A 90 1.07 -17.83 -0.78
N GLU A 91 1.07 -18.92 -1.54
CA GLU A 91 1.84 -19.06 -2.77
C GLU A 91 1.10 -18.36 -3.90
N THR A 92 1.72 -17.30 -4.46
CA THR A 92 1.09 -16.50 -5.52
C THR A 92 1.35 -17.08 -6.91
N THR A 93 0.50 -16.77 -7.89
CA THR A 93 0.64 -17.24 -9.28
C THR A 93 1.59 -16.39 -10.12
N TYR A 94 1.93 -15.16 -9.68
CA TYR A 94 2.62 -14.15 -10.50
C TYR A 94 4.06 -13.83 -10.06
N LYS A 95 4.52 -14.37 -8.92
CA LYS A 95 5.90 -14.21 -8.43
C LYS A 95 6.35 -15.44 -7.63
N PRO A 96 7.67 -15.67 -7.49
CA PRO A 96 8.19 -16.84 -6.77
C PRO A 96 8.06 -16.72 -5.24
N ASP A 97 8.06 -15.49 -4.70
CA ASP A 97 8.01 -15.28 -3.26
C ASP A 97 6.57 -15.44 -2.75
N TRP A 98 6.44 -16.15 -1.63
CA TRP A 98 5.16 -16.28 -0.92
C TRP A 98 4.90 -15.05 -0.06
N GLU A 99 3.64 -14.84 0.30
CA GLU A 99 3.23 -13.71 1.14
C GLU A 99 2.31 -14.15 2.27
N LEU A 100 2.18 -13.30 3.29
CA LEU A 100 1.08 -13.40 4.23
C LEU A 100 -0.24 -13.11 3.48
N PRO A 101 -1.38 -13.66 3.92
CA PRO A 101 -2.69 -13.26 3.39
C PRO A 101 -2.88 -11.75 3.50
N GLY A 102 -3.36 -11.12 2.44
CA GLY A 102 -3.56 -9.67 2.40
C GLY A 102 -3.11 -9.01 1.10
N GLY A 103 -3.23 -7.69 1.03
CA GLY A 103 -2.91 -6.95 -0.19
C GLY A 103 -3.04 -5.45 -0.05
N VAL A 104 -3.31 -4.79 -1.19
CA VAL A 104 -3.42 -3.33 -1.28
C VAL A 104 -4.76 -2.87 -0.70
N VAL A 105 -4.70 -1.87 0.18
CA VAL A 105 -5.89 -1.19 0.73
C VAL A 105 -6.51 -0.30 -0.35
N GLU A 106 -7.79 -0.47 -0.61
CA GLU A 106 -8.52 0.28 -1.63
C GLU A 106 -8.80 1.74 -1.20
N PRO A 107 -9.09 2.65 -2.16
CA PRO A 107 -9.52 4.00 -1.84
C PRO A 107 -10.74 4.01 -0.90
N ILE A 108 -10.71 4.87 0.13
CA ILE A 108 -11.79 5.03 1.13
C ILE A 108 -11.96 3.81 2.06
N GLU A 109 -11.08 2.84 1.98
CA GLU A 109 -11.02 1.68 2.86
C GLU A 109 -10.01 1.92 4.00
N SER A 110 -10.31 1.43 5.22
CA SER A 110 -9.31 1.43 6.28
C SER A 110 -8.35 0.25 6.12
N PRO A 111 -7.09 0.33 6.64
CA PRO A 111 -6.16 -0.81 6.56
C PRO A 111 -6.71 -2.09 7.19
N HIS A 112 -7.47 -1.99 8.29
CA HIS A 112 -8.13 -3.14 8.90
C HIS A 112 -9.23 -3.74 8.01
N ALA A 113 -10.06 -2.88 7.39
CA ALA A 113 -11.09 -3.35 6.47
C ALA A 113 -10.49 -4.05 5.24
N GLY A 114 -9.37 -3.49 4.71
CA GLY A 114 -8.61 -4.12 3.63
C GLY A 114 -8.10 -5.51 4.02
N ALA A 115 -7.50 -5.65 5.21
CA ALA A 115 -7.05 -6.95 5.70
C ALA A 115 -8.20 -7.98 5.80
N VAL A 116 -9.37 -7.57 6.29
CA VAL A 116 -10.56 -8.45 6.39
C VAL A 116 -11.07 -8.84 5.01
N ARG A 117 -11.13 -7.90 4.06
CA ARG A 117 -11.59 -8.17 2.68
C ARG A 117 -10.65 -9.14 1.98
N GLU A 118 -9.34 -8.84 1.96
CA GLU A 118 -8.31 -9.67 1.31
C GLU A 118 -8.30 -11.10 1.86
N CYS A 119 -8.29 -11.26 3.19
CA CYS A 119 -8.34 -12.60 3.78
C CYS A 119 -9.57 -13.38 3.35
N ARG A 120 -10.74 -12.74 3.23
CA ARG A 120 -11.95 -13.41 2.77
C ARG A 120 -11.85 -13.79 1.29
N GLU A 121 -11.25 -12.96 0.46
CA GLU A 121 -11.07 -13.18 -0.98
C GLU A 121 -10.04 -14.27 -1.25
N GLU A 122 -8.91 -14.25 -0.56
CA GLU A 122 -7.81 -15.20 -0.77
C GLU A 122 -8.04 -16.55 -0.09
N LEU A 123 -8.61 -16.57 1.12
CA LEU A 123 -8.75 -17.78 1.92
C LEU A 123 -10.15 -18.43 1.85
N GLY A 124 -11.09 -17.77 1.16
CA GLY A 124 -12.47 -18.25 1.03
C GLY A 124 -13.29 -18.24 2.33
N THR A 125 -12.76 -17.67 3.41
CA THR A 125 -13.41 -17.65 4.73
C THR A 125 -13.04 -16.39 5.51
N PRO A 126 -13.97 -15.81 6.29
CA PRO A 126 -13.66 -14.66 7.13
C PRO A 126 -12.77 -15.06 8.30
N LEU A 127 -11.84 -14.16 8.65
CA LEU A 127 -11.02 -14.22 9.86
C LEU A 127 -11.48 -13.18 10.88
N ASP A 128 -11.34 -13.51 12.16
CA ASP A 128 -11.43 -12.53 13.24
C ASP A 128 -10.06 -11.86 13.39
N ILE A 129 -9.96 -10.63 12.94
CA ILE A 129 -8.71 -9.87 12.89
C ILE A 129 -8.77 -8.76 13.93
N PRO A 130 -7.79 -8.67 14.87
CA PRO A 130 -7.74 -7.59 15.84
C PRO A 130 -7.70 -6.20 15.17
N GLY A 131 -8.40 -5.23 15.74
CA GLY A 131 -8.46 -3.86 15.18
C GLY A 131 -7.14 -3.07 15.30
N THR A 132 -6.16 -3.58 16.07
CA THR A 132 -4.85 -2.94 16.27
C THR A 132 -3.79 -3.72 15.52
N PRO A 133 -3.01 -3.10 14.62
CA PRO A 133 -1.92 -3.77 13.94
C PRO A 133 -0.80 -4.14 14.94
N SER A 134 -0.18 -5.27 14.72
CA SER A 134 0.99 -5.72 15.50
C SER A 134 2.27 -5.08 15.02
N LEU A 135 2.34 -4.76 13.71
CA LEU A 135 3.47 -4.07 13.10
C LEU A 135 2.97 -3.03 12.09
N ILE A 136 3.62 -1.87 12.06
CA ILE A 136 3.51 -0.88 10.99
C ILE A 136 4.90 -0.66 10.42
N ASP A 137 5.10 -0.89 9.12
CA ASP A 137 6.39 -0.73 8.47
C ASP A 137 6.33 0.26 7.31
N TRP A 138 7.27 1.20 7.29
CA TRP A 138 7.50 2.00 6.10
C TRP A 138 8.43 1.26 5.14
N MET A 139 7.95 1.05 3.92
CA MET A 139 8.68 0.39 2.85
C MET A 139 9.22 1.42 1.87
N PRO A 140 10.55 1.51 1.69
CA PRO A 140 11.15 2.44 0.72
C PRO A 140 10.78 2.08 -0.73
N PRO A 141 10.93 3.02 -1.67
CA PRO A 141 10.74 2.72 -3.09
C PRO A 141 11.66 1.59 -3.55
N ALA A 142 11.10 0.61 -4.24
CA ALA A 142 11.86 -0.54 -4.76
C ALA A 142 11.20 -1.11 -6.03
N LEU A 143 12.00 -1.66 -6.93
CA LEU A 143 11.55 -2.37 -8.15
C LEU A 143 10.56 -1.57 -9.02
N GLY A 144 10.67 -0.25 -9.02
CA GLY A 144 9.77 0.64 -9.77
C GLY A 144 8.49 1.03 -9.03
N TRP A 145 8.25 0.49 -7.84
CA TRP A 145 7.16 0.88 -6.96
C TRP A 145 7.52 2.12 -6.15
N SER A 146 6.54 3.00 -5.91
CA SER A 146 6.64 4.05 -4.90
C SER A 146 6.71 3.45 -3.49
N ASP A 147 7.10 4.26 -2.51
CA ASP A 147 7.08 3.84 -1.11
C ASP A 147 5.66 3.48 -0.62
N ALA A 148 5.61 2.69 0.45
CA ALA A 148 4.37 2.21 1.03
C ALA A 148 4.42 2.21 2.56
N ILE A 149 3.24 2.14 3.17
CA ILE A 149 3.07 1.82 4.58
C ILE A 149 2.31 0.50 4.64
N GLU A 150 2.89 -0.46 5.32
CA GLU A 150 2.30 -1.77 5.53
C GLU A 150 1.83 -1.93 6.98
N PHE A 151 0.61 -2.40 7.13
CA PHE A 151 -0.02 -2.76 8.40
C PHE A 151 -0.11 -4.28 8.48
N ILE A 152 0.49 -4.88 9.49
CA ILE A 152 0.39 -6.33 9.70
C ILE A 152 -0.35 -6.60 11.01
N TYR A 153 -1.40 -7.40 10.91
CA TYR A 153 -2.25 -7.79 12.03
C TYR A 153 -1.94 -9.22 12.44
N ASP A 154 -1.68 -9.47 13.72
CA ASP A 154 -1.56 -10.84 14.25
C ASP A 154 -2.97 -11.33 14.65
N ALA A 155 -3.53 -12.22 13.86
CA ALA A 155 -4.81 -12.86 14.12
C ALA A 155 -4.72 -14.05 15.10
N GLY A 156 -3.54 -14.30 15.67
CA GLY A 156 -3.36 -15.35 16.67
C GLY A 156 -3.30 -16.75 16.08
N VAL A 157 -3.94 -17.71 16.78
CA VAL A 157 -3.96 -19.12 16.39
C VAL A 157 -5.32 -19.47 15.82
N ALA A 158 -5.33 -20.02 14.61
CA ALA A 158 -6.53 -20.46 13.93
C ALA A 158 -7.17 -21.66 14.63
N GLU A 159 -8.48 -21.62 14.81
CA GLU A 159 -9.24 -22.79 15.25
C GLU A 159 -9.11 -23.93 14.21
N PRO A 160 -8.98 -25.22 14.65
CA PRO A 160 -8.84 -26.35 13.71
C PRO A 160 -10.00 -26.51 12.74
N SER A 161 -11.19 -26.01 13.08
CA SER A 161 -12.37 -25.98 12.21
C SER A 161 -12.19 -24.99 11.08
N LEU A 162 -11.55 -23.83 11.33
CA LEU A 162 -11.26 -22.80 10.36
C LEU A 162 -10.19 -23.26 9.35
N VAL A 163 -9.11 -23.88 9.84
CA VAL A 163 -8.04 -24.45 8.99
C VAL A 163 -8.59 -25.42 7.93
N LYS A 164 -9.62 -26.21 8.29
CA LYS A 164 -10.22 -27.21 7.39
C LYS A 164 -11.03 -26.62 6.24
N VAL A 165 -11.53 -25.39 6.38
CA VAL A 165 -12.39 -24.76 5.37
C VAL A 165 -11.64 -23.74 4.53
N MET A 166 -10.44 -23.33 4.94
CA MET A 166 -9.58 -22.46 4.14
C MET A 166 -9.14 -23.13 2.84
N HIS A 167 -9.23 -22.41 1.76
CA HIS A 167 -8.78 -22.84 0.45
C HIS A 167 -8.41 -21.61 -0.40
N PRO A 168 -7.51 -21.74 -1.40
CA PRO A 168 -7.29 -20.67 -2.36
C PRO A 168 -8.61 -20.34 -3.07
N ALA A 169 -9.13 -19.14 -2.84
CA ALA A 169 -10.43 -18.72 -3.39
C ALA A 169 -10.26 -17.67 -4.50
N ASP A 170 -9.11 -17.02 -4.58
CA ASP A 170 -8.74 -16.11 -5.65
C ASP A 170 -7.79 -16.78 -6.67
N SER A 171 -7.84 -16.32 -7.92
CA SER A 171 -6.95 -16.76 -9.00
C SER A 171 -5.49 -16.34 -8.81
N GLU A 172 -5.22 -15.38 -7.96
CA GLU A 172 -3.87 -14.92 -7.62
C GLU A 172 -3.14 -15.85 -6.66
N ILE A 173 -3.87 -16.68 -5.88
CA ILE A 173 -3.31 -17.64 -4.95
C ILE A 173 -3.37 -19.05 -5.54
N SER A 174 -2.21 -19.65 -5.73
CA SER A 174 -2.10 -21.02 -6.23
C SER A 174 -2.27 -22.05 -5.14
N ARG A 175 -1.75 -21.76 -3.93
CA ARG A 175 -1.75 -22.70 -2.80
C ARG A 175 -1.59 -22.01 -1.47
N LEU A 176 -2.13 -22.61 -0.41
CA LEU A 176 -1.94 -22.23 0.99
C LEU A 176 -0.95 -23.19 1.66
N HIS A 177 -0.01 -22.65 2.43
CA HIS A 177 1.01 -23.41 3.14
C HIS A 177 1.06 -23.04 4.62
N TRP A 178 1.19 -24.02 5.49
CA TRP A 178 1.53 -23.83 6.89
C TRP A 178 3.04 -24.05 7.05
N VAL A 179 3.79 -22.98 7.34
CA VAL A 179 5.24 -22.97 7.29
C VAL A 179 5.82 -22.78 8.69
N GLU A 180 6.75 -23.65 9.06
CA GLU A 180 7.54 -23.48 10.29
C GLU A 180 8.29 -22.15 10.27
N PRO A 181 8.28 -21.35 11.37
CA PRO A 181 8.91 -20.03 11.39
C PRO A 181 10.35 -19.97 10.87
N GLN A 182 11.15 -20.99 11.18
CA GLN A 182 12.55 -21.09 10.75
C GLN A 182 12.73 -21.33 9.24
N LEU A 183 11.70 -21.81 8.53
CA LEU A 183 11.73 -22.05 7.08
C LEU A 183 11.13 -20.88 6.27
N ILE A 184 10.48 -19.92 6.90
CA ILE A 184 9.87 -18.78 6.21
C ILE A 184 10.88 -18.01 5.36
N PRO A 185 12.12 -17.73 5.81
CA PRO A 185 13.10 -17.00 5.00
C PRO A 185 13.44 -17.65 3.66
N ASP A 186 13.21 -18.95 3.50
CA ASP A 186 13.46 -19.67 2.25
C ASP A 186 12.36 -19.43 1.19
N HIS A 187 11.22 -18.89 1.57
CA HIS A 187 10.04 -18.74 0.74
C HIS A 187 9.62 -17.30 0.48
N VAL A 188 10.10 -16.33 1.26
CA VAL A 188 9.68 -14.95 1.21
C VAL A 188 10.86 -14.00 0.95
N THR A 189 10.55 -12.74 0.62
CA THR A 189 11.60 -11.71 0.55
C THR A 189 12.28 -11.50 1.90
N ALA A 190 13.54 -11.04 1.90
CA ALA A 190 14.24 -10.71 3.15
C ALA A 190 13.51 -9.64 3.98
N LEU A 191 12.75 -8.74 3.34
CA LEU A 191 11.92 -7.76 4.02
C LEU A 191 10.75 -8.42 4.73
N SER A 192 10.01 -9.29 4.04
CA SER A 192 8.88 -10.03 4.63
C SER A 192 9.33 -10.93 5.78
N ALA A 193 10.49 -11.59 5.64
CA ALA A 193 11.06 -12.41 6.71
C ALA A 193 11.32 -11.59 7.98
N ARG A 194 11.95 -10.40 7.87
CA ARG A 194 12.21 -9.51 9.02
C ARG A 194 10.92 -9.08 9.73
N ARG A 195 9.88 -8.73 8.95
CA ARG A 195 8.58 -8.30 9.48
C ARG A 195 7.89 -9.43 10.26
N ILE A 196 7.87 -10.64 9.68
CA ILE A 196 7.28 -11.81 10.32
C ILE A 196 8.06 -12.14 11.61
N GLU A 197 9.39 -12.15 11.56
CA GLU A 197 10.24 -12.37 12.73
C GLU A 197 9.99 -11.32 13.82
N ALA A 198 9.83 -10.05 13.43
CA ALA A 198 9.53 -8.95 14.35
C ALA A 198 8.22 -9.18 15.13
N ILE A 199 7.20 -9.73 14.47
CA ILE A 199 5.91 -10.03 15.11
C ILE A 199 6.01 -11.28 16.00
N LEU A 200 6.71 -12.31 15.54
CA LEU A 200 6.86 -13.58 16.27
C LEU A 200 7.77 -13.46 17.51
N SER A 201 8.71 -12.51 17.48
CA SER A 201 9.57 -12.21 18.64
C SER A 201 8.94 -11.10 19.48
N ASP A 202 8.28 -11.35 20.57
CA ASP A 202 7.61 -10.38 21.47
C ASP A 202 8.45 -9.16 21.92
N CYS A 203 9.65 -8.97 21.39
CA CYS A 203 10.64 -7.97 21.78
C CYS A 203 10.81 -6.79 20.82
N MET A 204 10.09 -6.75 19.69
CA MET A 204 10.30 -5.76 18.63
C MET A 204 9.36 -4.56 18.76
N PRO A 205 9.79 -3.34 18.38
CA PRO A 205 8.91 -2.19 18.32
C PRO A 205 7.80 -2.41 17.28
N ARG A 206 6.62 -1.85 17.58
CA ARG A 206 5.45 -1.92 16.65
C ARG A 206 5.62 -1.09 15.38
N ALA A 207 6.68 -0.30 15.27
CA ALA A 207 7.00 0.52 14.10
C ALA A 207 8.41 0.19 13.61
N THR A 208 8.54 0.01 12.30
CA THR A 208 9.80 -0.29 11.61
C THR A 208 9.94 0.52 10.33
N GLU A 209 11.18 0.65 9.85
CA GLU A 209 11.49 1.12 8.51
C GLU A 209 12.26 0.04 7.77
N ASN A 210 11.70 -0.43 6.64
CA ASN A 210 12.28 -1.53 5.86
C ASN A 210 12.53 -2.80 6.69
N GLY A 211 11.62 -3.06 7.64
CA GLY A 211 11.69 -4.20 8.57
C GLY A 211 12.74 -4.07 9.68
N PHE A 212 13.34 -2.90 9.88
CA PHE A 212 14.27 -2.64 10.97
C PHE A 212 13.65 -1.70 12.01
N PRO A 213 13.94 -1.87 13.31
CA PRO A 213 13.49 -0.97 14.35
C PRO A 213 13.88 0.49 14.08
N VAL A 214 13.01 1.42 14.44
CA VAL A 214 13.27 2.87 14.36
C VAL A 214 13.79 3.37 15.70
#